data_04be842b6fe85c01352792690367e322
#
_entry.id   04be842b6fe85c01352792690367e322
#
_cell.length_a   1.000
_cell.length_b   1.000
_cell.length_c   1.000
_cell.angle_alpha   90.00
_cell.angle_beta   90.00
_cell.angle_gamma   90.00
#
_symmetry.space_group_name_H-M   'P 1'
#
loop_
_entity.id
_entity.type
_entity.pdbx_description
1 polymer ?
#
loop_
_entity_poly.entity_id
_entity_poly.type
_entity_poly.pdbx_seq_one_letter_code
_entity_poly.pdbx_strand_id
1 'polypeptide(L)'
;VGSEMCIRDSYITIHVPQTADTKGMLNAAAFDQMKTGVRVINLARGGLVADEDMIAALKSGKVARYVTDFPDNALTLVKNVVPIPHLGASSPESEENCALMAAQQLRDYLETGNIRNAVNLPTLEQDWSGETRLCIIHRNVPNMLASITAALSRENVNVENMTNKSKGNYAYTIVDVSARVGDAVADEIRAISGVLRVRVLRH
;
A
#
# COMPACT_ATOMS: atom_id res chain seq x y z
N VAL A 1 3.50 -10.18 18.72
CA VAL A 1 4.75 -10.75 19.25
C VAL A 1 4.42 -11.31 20.62
N GLY A 2 4.66 -12.57 20.86
CA GLY A 2 4.31 -13.24 22.11
C GLY A 2 3.67 -14.61 21.91
N SER A 3 3.82 -15.22 20.72
CA SER A 3 3.47 -16.62 20.55
C SER A 3 4.52 -17.49 21.22
N GLU A 4 4.11 -18.65 21.75
CA GLU A 4 5.01 -19.66 22.33
C GLU A 4 6.16 -20.07 21.39
N MET A 5 6.05 -19.79 20.10
CA MET A 5 7.08 -20.02 19.09
C MET A 5 8.34 -19.17 19.34
N CYS A 6 8.21 -17.90 19.68
CA CYS A 6 9.37 -17.02 19.93
C CYS A 6 10.25 -17.48 21.11
N ILE A 7 9.68 -18.23 22.07
CA ILE A 7 10.39 -18.73 23.26
C ILE A 7 11.37 -19.86 22.89
N ARG A 8 11.11 -20.60 21.81
CA ARG A 8 11.86 -21.80 21.40
C ARG A 8 12.78 -21.57 20.22
N ASP A 9 12.58 -20.47 19.48
CA ASP A 9 13.27 -20.24 18.22
C ASP A 9 14.72 -19.82 18.43
N SER A 10 15.60 -20.35 17.57
CA SER A 10 17.02 -19.97 17.54
C SER A 10 17.29 -18.83 16.56
N TYR A 11 16.36 -18.61 15.61
CA TYR A 11 16.42 -17.55 14.63
C TYR A 11 15.05 -16.88 14.54
N ILE A 12 15.03 -15.55 14.53
CA ILE A 12 13.83 -14.73 14.35
C ILE A 12 14.10 -13.79 13.20
N THR A 13 13.20 -13.76 12.22
CA THR A 13 13.21 -12.82 11.10
C THR A 13 11.92 -12.01 11.08
N ILE A 14 12.05 -10.71 10.80
CA ILE A 14 10.93 -9.75 10.85
C ILE A 14 10.51 -9.42 9.43
N HIS A 15 9.19 -9.47 9.16
CA HIS A 15 8.60 -9.23 7.84
C HIS A 15 7.33 -8.37 7.90
N VAL A 16 7.23 -7.47 8.87
CA VAL A 16 6.08 -6.58 9.05
C VAL A 16 6.43 -5.14 8.67
N PRO A 17 5.46 -4.34 8.21
CA PRO A 17 5.68 -2.91 8.03
C PRO A 17 5.82 -2.21 9.37
N GLN A 18 6.52 -1.08 9.40
CA GLN A 18 6.56 -0.22 10.56
C GLN A 18 5.26 0.60 10.63
N THR A 19 4.51 0.41 11.72
CA THR A 19 3.29 1.14 12.05
C THR A 19 3.37 1.62 13.50
N ALA A 20 2.35 2.34 13.98
CA ALA A 20 2.27 2.70 15.40
C ALA A 20 2.28 1.46 16.31
N ASP A 21 1.65 0.36 15.87
CA ASP A 21 1.53 -0.88 16.66
C ASP A 21 2.79 -1.77 16.60
N THR A 22 3.58 -1.64 15.54
CA THR A 22 4.78 -2.48 15.34
C THR A 22 6.08 -1.77 15.71
N LYS A 23 6.04 -0.46 15.96
CA LYS A 23 7.20 0.30 16.40
C LYS A 23 7.73 -0.23 17.73
N GLY A 24 9.01 -0.58 17.79
CA GLY A 24 9.65 -1.14 18.98
C GLY A 24 9.04 -2.47 19.44
N MET A 25 8.45 -3.25 18.53
CA MET A 25 7.84 -4.54 18.86
C MET A 25 8.82 -5.54 19.45
N LEU A 26 10.09 -5.50 19.06
CA LEU A 26 11.17 -6.21 19.71
C LEU A 26 11.89 -5.27 20.68
N ASN A 27 11.51 -5.36 21.93
CA ASN A 27 12.02 -4.60 23.06
C ASN A 27 12.53 -5.54 24.16
N ALA A 28 12.98 -4.97 25.28
CA ALA A 28 13.50 -5.75 26.41
C ALA A 28 12.56 -6.88 26.86
N ALA A 29 11.26 -6.58 27.01
CA ALA A 29 10.28 -7.58 27.42
C ALA A 29 10.11 -8.73 26.41
N ALA A 30 10.22 -8.41 25.12
CA ALA A 30 10.21 -9.43 24.08
C ALA A 30 11.48 -10.28 24.12
N PHE A 31 12.64 -9.67 24.29
CA PHE A 31 13.92 -10.41 24.40
C PHE A 31 13.94 -11.31 25.64
N ASP A 32 13.42 -10.87 26.78
CA ASP A 32 13.37 -11.69 27.99
C ASP A 32 12.63 -13.02 27.81
N GLN A 33 11.61 -13.02 26.97
CA GLN A 33 10.84 -14.23 26.63
C GLN A 33 11.55 -15.17 25.66
N MET A 34 12.56 -14.68 24.92
CA MET A 34 13.23 -15.47 23.89
C MET A 34 14.28 -16.42 24.50
N LYS A 35 14.68 -17.41 23.72
CA LYS A 35 15.79 -18.28 24.05
C LYS A 35 17.09 -17.49 24.14
N THR A 36 17.91 -17.78 25.16
CA THR A 36 19.27 -17.22 25.25
C THR A 36 20.09 -17.65 24.04
N GLY A 37 20.81 -16.70 23.44
CA GLY A 37 21.61 -16.94 22.24
C GLY A 37 20.78 -16.88 20.94
N VAL A 38 19.56 -16.35 20.96
CA VAL A 38 18.75 -16.14 19.77
C VAL A 38 19.46 -15.22 18.76
N ARG A 39 19.22 -15.45 17.48
CA ARG A 39 19.70 -14.59 16.39
C ARG A 39 18.52 -13.88 15.76
N VAL A 40 18.65 -12.56 15.61
CA VAL A 40 17.59 -11.72 15.08
C VAL A 40 18.01 -11.15 13.73
N ILE A 41 17.10 -11.18 12.76
CA ILE A 41 17.29 -10.67 11.41
C ILE A 41 16.18 -9.68 11.13
N ASN A 42 16.52 -8.43 10.88
CA ASN A 42 15.59 -7.38 10.51
C ASN A 42 16.02 -6.73 9.18
N LEU A 43 15.41 -7.20 8.08
CA LEU A 43 15.54 -6.64 6.75
C LEU A 43 14.20 -6.02 6.28
N ALA A 44 13.30 -5.77 7.23
CA ALA A 44 11.97 -5.24 6.93
C ALA A 44 11.94 -3.71 6.98
N ARG A 45 12.10 -3.13 8.18
CA ARG A 45 12.11 -1.66 8.37
C ARG A 45 12.88 -1.30 9.64
N GLY A 46 13.48 -0.09 9.64
CA GLY A 46 14.00 0.53 10.86
C GLY A 46 12.91 0.78 11.89
N GLY A 47 13.27 0.88 13.18
CA GLY A 47 12.35 1.18 14.27
C GLY A 47 11.39 0.06 14.68
N LEU A 48 11.48 -1.15 14.09
CA LEU A 48 10.75 -2.34 14.56
C LEU A 48 11.40 -2.95 15.80
N VAL A 49 12.69 -2.78 15.93
CA VAL A 49 13.51 -3.19 17.08
C VAL A 49 13.84 -1.96 17.89
N ALA A 50 13.73 -2.03 19.21
CA ALA A 50 14.21 -0.98 20.11
C ALA A 50 15.73 -1.08 20.21
N ASP A 51 16.46 -0.13 19.64
CA ASP A 51 17.91 -0.21 19.46
C ASP A 51 18.67 -0.28 20.79
N GLU A 52 18.26 0.49 21.79
CA GLU A 52 18.86 0.45 23.13
C GLU A 52 18.69 -0.93 23.79
N ASP A 53 17.51 -1.51 23.68
CA ASP A 53 17.20 -2.83 24.23
C ASP A 53 17.95 -3.93 23.48
N MET A 54 18.10 -3.82 22.16
CA MET A 54 18.91 -4.73 21.34
C MET A 54 20.39 -4.67 21.75
N ILE A 55 20.92 -3.48 21.95
CA ILE A 55 22.30 -3.29 22.42
C ILE A 55 22.51 -3.97 23.79
N ALA A 56 21.57 -3.80 24.71
CA ALA A 56 21.60 -4.46 26.01
C ALA A 56 21.53 -5.99 25.90
N ALA A 57 20.64 -6.50 25.05
CA ALA A 57 20.46 -7.92 24.79
C ALA A 57 21.69 -8.57 24.13
N LEU A 58 22.38 -7.86 23.24
CA LEU A 58 23.66 -8.31 22.65
C LEU A 58 24.78 -8.34 23.66
N LYS A 59 24.89 -7.33 24.53
CA LYS A 59 25.91 -7.26 25.58
C LYS A 59 25.73 -8.35 26.64
N SER A 60 24.50 -8.69 26.99
CA SER A 60 24.20 -9.77 27.94
C SER A 60 24.31 -11.17 27.34
N GLY A 61 24.43 -11.30 26.02
CA GLY A 61 24.43 -12.59 25.33
C GLY A 61 23.02 -13.19 25.15
N LYS A 62 21.96 -12.48 25.55
CA LYS A 62 20.59 -12.89 25.31
C LYS A 62 20.30 -13.00 23.80
N VAL A 63 20.77 -12.02 23.01
CA VAL A 63 20.88 -12.08 21.58
C VAL A 63 22.32 -12.37 21.18
N ALA A 64 22.54 -13.45 20.43
CA ALA A 64 23.90 -13.84 20.00
C ALA A 64 24.36 -13.02 18.78
N ARG A 65 23.42 -12.62 17.90
CA ARG A 65 23.72 -11.84 16.70
C ARG A 65 22.48 -11.11 16.20
N TYR A 66 22.70 -9.89 15.72
CA TYR A 66 21.69 -9.08 15.06
C TYR A 66 22.14 -8.70 13.66
N VAL A 67 21.34 -9.04 12.64
CA VAL A 67 21.56 -8.67 11.24
C VAL A 67 20.51 -7.63 10.86
N THR A 68 20.94 -6.50 10.30
CA THR A 68 20.01 -5.45 9.88
C THR A 68 20.56 -4.66 8.70
N ASP A 69 19.66 -4.21 7.82
CA ASP A 69 19.96 -3.27 6.76
C ASP A 69 19.46 -1.83 7.06
N PHE A 70 19.07 -1.59 8.32
CA PHE A 70 18.72 -0.28 8.89
C PHE A 70 19.54 0.01 10.15
N PRO A 71 20.89 -0.07 10.12
CA PRO A 71 21.68 0.21 11.30
C PRO A 71 21.73 1.72 11.57
N ASP A 72 21.57 2.10 12.83
CA ASP A 72 21.98 3.41 13.28
C ASP A 72 23.47 3.46 13.64
N ASN A 73 24.00 4.64 13.95
CA ASN A 73 25.41 4.80 14.29
C ASN A 73 25.80 4.07 15.59
N ALA A 74 24.88 3.94 16.54
CA ALA A 74 25.13 3.26 17.80
C ALA A 74 25.21 1.74 17.63
N LEU A 75 24.34 1.17 16.80
CA LEU A 75 24.30 -0.25 16.48
C LEU A 75 25.52 -0.72 15.69
N THR A 76 26.02 0.10 14.75
CA THR A 76 27.17 -0.25 13.89
C THR A 76 28.44 -0.53 14.68
N LEU A 77 28.59 0.07 15.85
CA LEU A 77 29.76 -0.09 16.72
C LEU A 77 29.65 -1.27 17.73
N VAL A 78 28.47 -1.92 17.77
CA VAL A 78 28.24 -2.99 18.76
C VAL A 78 28.71 -4.33 18.20
N LYS A 79 29.49 -5.05 19.03
CA LYS A 79 29.93 -6.42 18.70
C LYS A 79 28.71 -7.31 18.43
N ASN A 80 28.83 -8.18 17.42
CA ASN A 80 27.78 -9.10 16.98
C ASN A 80 26.58 -8.46 16.26
N VAL A 81 26.62 -7.18 15.96
CA VAL A 81 25.77 -6.59 14.91
C VAL A 81 26.43 -6.83 13.55
N VAL A 82 25.63 -7.23 12.57
CA VAL A 82 26.04 -7.38 11.17
C VAL A 82 25.22 -6.37 10.36
N PRO A 83 25.73 -5.16 10.19
CA PRO A 83 25.07 -4.17 9.32
C PRO A 83 25.32 -4.56 7.87
N ILE A 84 24.27 -4.50 7.06
CA ILE A 84 24.36 -4.66 5.61
C ILE A 84 23.72 -3.47 4.92
N PRO A 85 24.12 -3.12 3.69
CA PRO A 85 23.48 -2.03 2.95
C PRO A 85 22.05 -2.42 2.54
N HIS A 86 21.13 -1.45 2.59
CA HIS A 86 19.72 -1.63 2.19
C HIS A 86 19.59 -1.56 0.66
N LEU A 87 19.85 -2.67 -0.02
CA LEU A 87 19.93 -2.76 -1.48
C LEU A 87 18.89 -3.70 -2.10
N GLY A 88 17.87 -4.13 -1.35
CA GLY A 88 16.91 -5.12 -1.82
C GLY A 88 16.11 -4.70 -3.08
N ALA A 89 15.94 -3.41 -3.32
CA ALA A 89 15.28 -2.86 -4.50
C ALA A 89 16.24 -2.05 -5.42
N SER A 90 17.54 -2.09 -5.15
CA SER A 90 18.56 -1.26 -5.84
C SER A 90 19.50 -2.09 -6.73
N SER A 91 19.05 -3.25 -7.19
CA SER A 91 19.74 -3.91 -8.30
C SER A 91 19.32 -3.27 -9.64
N PRO A 92 20.18 -3.27 -10.66
CA PRO A 92 19.84 -2.72 -11.98
C PRO A 92 18.52 -3.28 -12.53
N GLU A 93 18.29 -4.59 -12.39
CA GLU A 93 17.07 -5.25 -12.86
C GLU A 93 15.82 -4.80 -12.04
N SER A 94 15.97 -4.60 -10.73
CA SER A 94 14.88 -4.09 -9.90
C SER A 94 14.50 -2.67 -10.27
N GLU A 95 15.47 -1.80 -10.48
CA GLU A 95 15.24 -0.41 -10.87
C GLU A 95 14.56 -0.32 -12.23
N GLU A 96 15.03 -1.07 -13.22
CA GLU A 96 14.44 -1.14 -14.57
C GLU A 96 12.99 -1.68 -14.50
N ASN A 97 12.77 -2.79 -13.81
CA ASN A 97 11.44 -3.37 -13.67
C ASN A 97 10.47 -2.44 -12.92
N CYS A 98 10.92 -1.74 -11.88
CA CYS A 98 10.12 -0.76 -11.16
C CYS A 98 9.73 0.42 -12.06
N ALA A 99 10.68 0.93 -12.85
CA ALA A 99 10.43 2.04 -13.77
C ALA A 99 9.44 1.65 -14.88
N LEU A 100 9.63 0.48 -15.51
CA LEU A 100 8.73 -0.05 -16.53
C LEU A 100 7.32 -0.29 -15.98
N MET A 101 7.21 -0.93 -14.81
CA MET A 101 5.92 -1.21 -14.17
C MET A 101 5.20 0.09 -13.79
N ALA A 102 5.91 1.07 -13.24
CA ALA A 102 5.32 2.35 -12.88
C ALA A 102 4.83 3.11 -14.13
N ALA A 103 5.61 3.12 -15.20
CA ALA A 103 5.23 3.76 -16.47
C ALA A 103 4.01 3.08 -17.11
N GLN A 104 3.96 1.75 -17.11
CA GLN A 104 2.81 0.99 -17.62
C GLN A 104 1.54 1.27 -16.82
N GLN A 105 1.62 1.22 -15.48
CA GLN A 105 0.45 1.48 -14.61
C GLN A 105 -0.05 2.92 -14.75
N LEU A 106 0.86 3.88 -14.89
CA LEU A 106 0.50 5.28 -15.14
C LEU A 106 -0.18 5.46 -16.50
N ARG A 107 0.37 4.85 -17.54
CA ARG A 107 -0.22 4.86 -18.90
C ARG A 107 -1.62 4.24 -18.86
N ASP A 108 -1.77 3.04 -18.29
CA ASP A 108 -3.06 2.36 -18.18
C ASP A 108 -4.10 3.24 -17.46
N TYR A 109 -3.70 3.90 -16.37
CA TYR A 109 -4.58 4.84 -15.68
C TYR A 109 -4.93 6.05 -16.55
N LEU A 110 -3.96 6.63 -17.25
CA LEU A 110 -4.19 7.81 -18.08
C LEU A 110 -5.06 7.51 -19.32
N GLU A 111 -4.82 6.38 -19.95
CA GLU A 111 -5.50 6.01 -21.21
C GLU A 111 -6.84 5.33 -20.96
N THR A 112 -6.93 4.45 -19.97
CA THR A 112 -8.10 3.60 -19.75
C THR A 112 -8.85 3.88 -18.45
N GLY A 113 -8.26 4.60 -17.51
CA GLY A 113 -8.81 4.79 -16.16
C GLY A 113 -8.62 3.58 -15.25
N ASN A 114 -8.05 2.49 -15.70
CA ASN A 114 -7.81 1.30 -14.88
C ASN A 114 -6.76 1.58 -13.80
N ILE A 115 -6.99 1.05 -12.60
CA ILE A 115 -6.10 1.24 -11.45
C ILE A 115 -5.54 -0.11 -11.01
N ARG A 116 -4.21 -0.21 -10.99
CA ARG A 116 -3.45 -1.33 -10.41
C ARG A 116 -2.50 -0.84 -9.32
N ASN A 117 -2.36 -1.63 -8.27
CA ASN A 117 -1.37 -1.44 -7.20
C ASN A 117 -1.38 -0.05 -6.52
N ALA A 118 -2.49 0.70 -6.59
CA ALA A 118 -2.58 1.99 -5.91
C ALA A 118 -2.61 1.83 -4.39
N VAL A 119 -1.86 2.68 -3.68
CA VAL A 119 -1.79 2.64 -2.21
C VAL A 119 -3.09 3.13 -1.58
N ASN A 120 -3.73 4.13 -2.16
CA ASN A 120 -4.88 4.86 -1.61
C ASN A 120 -6.22 4.56 -2.28
N LEU A 121 -6.22 3.87 -3.41
CA LEU A 121 -7.43 3.49 -4.14
C LEU A 121 -7.49 1.97 -4.36
N PRO A 122 -8.67 1.40 -4.57
CA PRO A 122 -8.79 -0.03 -4.87
C PRO A 122 -8.25 -0.35 -6.27
N THR A 123 -7.71 -1.54 -6.46
CA THR A 123 -7.46 -2.06 -7.80
C THR A 123 -8.79 -2.30 -8.49
N LEU A 124 -8.99 -1.64 -9.63
CA LEU A 124 -10.18 -1.77 -10.45
C LEU A 124 -9.78 -1.76 -11.92
N GLU A 125 -10.13 -2.81 -12.62
CA GLU A 125 -9.92 -2.99 -14.04
C GLU A 125 -11.27 -3.31 -14.69
N GLN A 126 -11.56 -2.65 -15.79
CA GLN A 126 -12.76 -2.85 -16.60
C GLN A 126 -12.37 -2.72 -18.07
N ASP A 127 -12.73 -3.71 -18.87
CA ASP A 127 -12.61 -3.60 -20.31
C ASP A 127 -13.49 -2.47 -20.80
N TRP A 128 -12.98 -1.67 -21.72
CA TRP A 128 -13.71 -0.50 -22.23
C TRP A 128 -14.87 -0.93 -23.12
N SER A 129 -16.05 -0.43 -22.81
CA SER A 129 -17.26 -0.59 -23.59
C SER A 129 -17.96 0.77 -23.79
N GLY A 130 -18.49 1.04 -24.98
CA GLY A 130 -19.14 2.31 -25.28
C GLY A 130 -18.19 3.43 -25.75
N GLU A 131 -18.74 4.63 -25.97
CA GLU A 131 -18.03 5.77 -26.56
C GLU A 131 -17.32 6.65 -25.52
N THR A 132 -17.87 6.71 -24.31
CA THR A 132 -17.30 7.53 -23.22
C THR A 132 -17.17 6.71 -21.95
N ARG A 133 -16.05 6.90 -21.28
CA ARG A 133 -15.76 6.35 -19.95
C ARG A 133 -15.69 7.48 -18.94
N LEU A 134 -16.44 7.36 -17.85
CA LEU A 134 -16.39 8.23 -16.69
C LEU A 134 -15.66 7.52 -15.57
N CYS A 135 -14.56 8.13 -15.10
CA CYS A 135 -13.75 7.63 -13.99
C CYS A 135 -13.96 8.53 -12.78
N ILE A 136 -14.61 8.02 -11.74
CA ILE A 136 -15.12 8.81 -10.62
C ILE A 136 -14.46 8.36 -9.33
N ILE A 137 -13.73 9.26 -8.68
CA ILE A 137 -13.21 9.06 -7.31
C ILE A 137 -14.18 9.73 -6.36
N HIS A 138 -14.68 8.99 -5.37
CA HIS A 138 -15.64 9.51 -4.41
C HIS A 138 -15.45 8.93 -3.01
N ARG A 139 -16.12 9.51 -2.01
CA ARG A 139 -16.18 8.93 -0.67
C ARG A 139 -17.03 7.68 -0.68
N ASN A 140 -16.64 6.70 0.13
CA ASN A 140 -17.38 5.46 0.30
C ASN A 140 -18.54 5.68 1.29
N VAL A 141 -19.62 6.31 0.82
CA VAL A 141 -20.82 6.62 1.61
C VAL A 141 -22.07 6.11 0.90
N PRO A 142 -23.18 5.88 1.63
CA PRO A 142 -24.45 5.42 1.04
C PRO A 142 -24.95 6.35 -0.06
N ASN A 143 -25.73 5.79 -0.99
CA ASN A 143 -26.40 6.48 -2.10
C ASN A 143 -25.50 7.08 -3.20
N MET A 144 -24.19 6.95 -3.15
CA MET A 144 -23.30 7.51 -4.17
C MET A 144 -23.60 6.96 -5.57
N LEU A 145 -23.72 5.64 -5.71
CA LEU A 145 -24.00 5.03 -7.00
C LEU A 145 -25.38 5.45 -7.53
N ALA A 146 -26.40 5.51 -6.65
CA ALA A 146 -27.73 6.00 -7.03
C ALA A 146 -27.69 7.46 -7.53
N SER A 147 -26.92 8.31 -6.88
CA SER A 147 -26.76 9.72 -7.30
C SER A 147 -26.04 9.85 -8.64
N ILE A 148 -24.98 9.05 -8.86
CA ILE A 148 -24.24 9.03 -10.12
C ILE A 148 -25.14 8.54 -11.26
N THR A 149 -25.85 7.42 -11.08
CA THR A 149 -26.76 6.90 -12.12
C THR A 149 -27.95 7.80 -12.36
N ALA A 150 -28.46 8.50 -11.33
CA ALA A 150 -29.52 9.49 -11.51
C ALA A 150 -29.08 10.70 -12.36
N ALA A 151 -27.83 11.16 -12.22
CA ALA A 151 -27.26 12.21 -13.05
C ALA A 151 -27.21 11.78 -14.53
N LEU A 152 -26.74 10.56 -14.80
CA LEU A 152 -26.73 9.99 -16.16
C LEU A 152 -28.13 9.83 -16.73
N SER A 153 -29.07 9.37 -15.91
CA SER A 153 -30.49 9.19 -16.34
C SER A 153 -31.19 10.49 -16.71
N ARG A 154 -30.90 11.59 -15.99
CA ARG A 154 -31.48 12.92 -16.34
C ARG A 154 -31.07 13.41 -17.71
N GLU A 155 -29.84 13.07 -18.11
CA GLU A 155 -29.30 13.41 -19.43
C GLU A 155 -29.62 12.34 -20.51
N ASN A 156 -30.46 11.36 -20.17
CA ASN A 156 -30.87 10.26 -21.05
C ASN A 156 -29.68 9.46 -21.61
N VAL A 157 -28.62 9.29 -20.77
CA VAL A 157 -27.41 8.54 -21.10
C VAL A 157 -27.52 7.10 -20.63
N ASN A 158 -27.37 6.15 -21.56
CA ASN A 158 -27.39 4.72 -21.25
C ASN A 158 -26.06 4.24 -20.74
N VAL A 159 -26.07 3.44 -19.67
CA VAL A 159 -24.88 2.80 -19.09
C VAL A 159 -24.66 1.43 -19.73
N GLU A 160 -23.52 1.24 -20.36
CA GLU A 160 -23.12 -0.04 -20.96
C GLU A 160 -22.45 -0.96 -19.92
N ASN A 161 -21.59 -0.39 -19.10
CA ASN A 161 -20.91 -1.13 -18.04
C ASN A 161 -20.61 -0.20 -16.85
N MET A 162 -20.65 -0.74 -15.65
CA MET A 162 -20.34 0.00 -14.43
C MET A 162 -19.69 -0.91 -13.39
N THR A 163 -18.52 -0.52 -12.92
CA THR A 163 -17.83 -1.20 -11.84
C THR A 163 -17.47 -0.22 -10.74
N ASN A 164 -17.77 -0.59 -9.51
CA ASN A 164 -17.37 0.17 -8.31
C ASN A 164 -16.61 -0.72 -7.35
N LYS A 165 -15.51 -0.19 -6.83
CA LYS A 165 -14.77 -0.81 -5.71
C LYS A 165 -14.40 0.23 -4.68
N SER A 166 -14.36 -0.18 -3.42
CA SER A 166 -13.99 0.68 -2.30
C SER A 166 -12.73 0.18 -1.58
N LYS A 167 -12.00 1.11 -0.99
CA LYS A 167 -10.86 0.88 -0.09
C LYS A 167 -10.89 1.91 1.03
N GLY A 168 -11.28 1.46 2.23
CA GLY A 168 -11.46 2.37 3.36
C GLY A 168 -12.53 3.42 3.09
N ASN A 169 -12.16 4.68 3.25
CA ASN A 169 -13.07 5.83 3.12
C ASN A 169 -13.30 6.29 1.68
N TYR A 170 -12.66 5.67 0.70
CA TYR A 170 -12.73 6.06 -0.70
C TYR A 170 -13.24 4.92 -1.57
N ALA A 171 -13.89 5.30 -2.65
CA ALA A 171 -14.30 4.38 -3.69
C ALA A 171 -13.91 4.93 -5.07
N TYR A 172 -13.78 4.04 -6.00
CA TYR A 172 -13.53 4.34 -7.39
C TYR A 172 -14.57 3.64 -8.25
N THR A 173 -15.22 4.42 -9.11
CA THR A 173 -16.25 3.93 -10.02
C THR A 173 -15.83 4.23 -11.46
N ILE A 174 -15.85 3.21 -12.31
CA ILE A 174 -15.77 3.35 -13.76
C ILE A 174 -17.19 3.13 -14.31
N VAL A 175 -17.64 4.04 -15.15
CA VAL A 175 -18.91 3.93 -15.89
C VAL A 175 -18.64 4.13 -17.36
N ASP A 176 -18.96 3.14 -18.16
CA ASP A 176 -18.93 3.22 -19.62
C ASP A 176 -20.34 3.49 -20.14
N VAL A 177 -20.45 4.43 -21.05
CA VAL A 177 -21.72 4.86 -21.61
C VAL A 177 -21.72 4.81 -23.13
N SER A 178 -22.89 4.52 -23.72
CA SER A 178 -23.07 4.33 -25.17
C SER A 178 -22.93 5.62 -25.99
N ALA A 179 -23.05 6.76 -25.35
CA ALA A 179 -23.06 8.05 -26.03
C ALA A 179 -21.81 8.89 -25.73
N ARG A 180 -21.50 9.82 -26.59
CA ARG A 180 -20.48 10.82 -26.33
C ARG A 180 -21.04 11.85 -25.32
N VAL A 181 -20.57 11.76 -24.10
CA VAL A 181 -21.00 12.62 -22.99
C VAL A 181 -20.25 13.96 -23.03
N GLY A 182 -20.99 15.05 -22.91
CA GLY A 182 -20.44 16.40 -22.79
C GLY A 182 -19.97 16.73 -21.37
N ASP A 183 -19.34 17.90 -21.22
CA ASP A 183 -18.83 18.34 -19.93
C ASP A 183 -19.93 18.62 -18.90
N ALA A 184 -21.17 18.96 -19.36
CA ALA A 184 -22.34 19.20 -18.50
C ALA A 184 -22.64 18.00 -17.57
N VAL A 185 -22.65 16.79 -18.09
CA VAL A 185 -22.89 15.56 -17.32
C VAL A 185 -21.76 15.35 -16.30
N ALA A 186 -20.52 15.59 -16.72
CA ALA A 186 -19.37 15.47 -15.82
C ALA A 186 -19.43 16.51 -14.69
N ASP A 187 -19.90 17.74 -14.99
CA ASP A 187 -20.05 18.80 -14.01
C ASP A 187 -21.19 18.51 -13.02
N GLU A 188 -22.29 17.93 -13.49
CA GLU A 188 -23.38 17.47 -12.64
C GLU A 188 -22.90 16.39 -11.67
N ILE A 189 -22.12 15.42 -12.15
CA ILE A 189 -21.54 14.39 -11.29
C ILE A 189 -20.52 15.01 -10.31
N ARG A 190 -19.71 15.97 -10.74
CA ARG A 190 -18.77 16.69 -9.84
C ARG A 190 -19.46 17.44 -8.72
N ALA A 191 -20.71 17.92 -8.96
CA ALA A 191 -21.49 18.63 -7.96
C ALA A 191 -22.10 17.72 -6.89
N ILE A 192 -22.10 16.40 -7.08
CA ILE A 192 -22.59 15.44 -6.07
C ILE A 192 -21.71 15.51 -4.84
N SER A 193 -22.33 15.75 -3.67
CA SER A 193 -21.60 15.75 -2.40
C SER A 193 -20.90 14.41 -2.17
N GLY A 194 -19.59 14.44 -1.91
CA GLY A 194 -18.76 13.24 -1.72
C GLY A 194 -18.00 12.80 -2.97
N VAL A 195 -18.29 13.34 -4.15
CA VAL A 195 -17.44 13.18 -5.34
C VAL A 195 -16.22 14.07 -5.20
N LEU A 196 -15.04 13.49 -5.43
CA LEU A 196 -13.75 14.15 -5.29
C LEU A 196 -13.14 14.50 -6.66
N ARG A 197 -13.31 13.63 -7.64
CA ARG A 197 -12.78 13.83 -8.98
C ARG A 197 -13.59 13.05 -10.03
N VAL A 198 -13.82 13.67 -11.16
CA VAL A 198 -14.39 13.03 -12.35
C VAL A 198 -13.44 13.26 -13.51
N ARG A 199 -13.05 12.18 -14.18
CA ARG A 199 -12.33 12.22 -15.46
C ARG A 199 -13.24 11.65 -16.54
N VAL A 200 -13.25 12.31 -17.69
CA VAL A 200 -13.95 11.86 -18.88
C VAL A 200 -12.90 11.39 -19.88
N LEU A 201 -12.96 10.14 -20.26
CA LEU A 201 -12.14 9.56 -21.30
C LEU A 201 -13.03 9.28 -22.51
N ARG A 202 -12.51 9.54 -23.69
CA ARG A 202 -13.22 9.35 -24.97
C ARG A 202 -12.32 8.54 -25.89
N HIS A 203 -12.93 7.60 -26.59
CA HIS A 203 -12.26 6.87 -27.68
C HIS A 203 -12.01 7.78 -28.85
#